data_8fbafd369eb9a6d8f3008f9b9bc1bba5
#
_entry.id   8fbafd369eb9a6d8f3008f9b9bc1bba5
#
_cell.length_a   1.000
_cell.length_b   1.000
_cell.length_c   1.000
_cell.angle_alpha   90.00
_cell.angle_beta   90.00
_cell.angle_gamma   90.00
#
_symmetry.space_group_name_H-M   'P 1'
#
loop_
_entity.id
_entity.type
_entity.pdbx_description
1 polymer ?
#
loop_
_entity_poly.entity_id
_entity_poly.type
_entity_poly.pdbx_seq_one_letter_code
_entity_poly.pdbx_strand_id
1 'polypeptide(L)'
;MKLIIKKSFSKNFKKTPPHIQKQTLEILKLLKECESLETSGVDYIEMGGQKKDENYYRIRVGGYRIGIELVEPSIIIVTILPRGDIYKQFPPK
;
A
#
# COMPACT_ATOMS: atom_id res chain seq x y z
N MET A 1 -7.77 -4.41 10.40
CA MET A 1 -8.58 -4.58 9.17
C MET A 1 -8.16 -5.84 8.42
N LYS A 2 -9.03 -6.40 7.63
CA LYS A 2 -8.71 -7.57 6.81
C LYS A 2 -7.81 -7.14 5.64
N LEU A 3 -6.73 -7.88 5.40
CA LEU A 3 -5.82 -7.61 4.28
C LEU A 3 -6.08 -8.58 3.14
N ILE A 4 -6.09 -8.06 1.92
CA ILE A 4 -6.18 -8.84 0.70
C ILE A 4 -4.92 -8.52 -0.11
N ILE A 5 -4.08 -9.54 -0.35
CA ILE A 5 -2.80 -9.35 -1.02
C ILE A 5 -2.94 -9.71 -2.49
N LYS A 6 -2.67 -8.75 -3.38
CA LYS A 6 -2.67 -8.98 -4.81
C LYS A 6 -1.36 -9.62 -5.28
N LYS A 7 -1.43 -10.37 -6.38
CA LYS A 7 -0.24 -11.00 -6.98
C LYS A 7 0.81 -9.98 -7.39
N SER A 8 0.38 -8.81 -7.88
CA SER A 8 1.30 -7.72 -8.27
C SER A 8 2.14 -7.26 -7.08
N PHE A 9 1.53 -7.17 -5.89
CA PHE A 9 2.29 -6.85 -4.68
C PHE A 9 3.32 -7.95 -4.39
N SER A 10 2.89 -9.21 -4.35
CA SER A 10 3.79 -10.32 -4.01
C SER A 10 4.97 -10.42 -4.97
N LYS A 11 4.71 -10.22 -6.26
CA LYS A 11 5.75 -10.24 -7.28
C LYS A 11 6.77 -9.12 -7.09
N ASN A 12 6.30 -7.91 -6.85
CA ASN A 12 7.17 -6.74 -6.67
C ASN A 12 7.88 -6.74 -5.32
N PHE A 13 7.23 -7.26 -4.29
CA PHE A 13 7.81 -7.37 -2.95
C PHE A 13 9.12 -8.17 -2.96
N LYS A 14 9.16 -9.26 -3.71
CA LYS A 14 10.35 -10.11 -3.81
C LYS A 14 11.55 -9.39 -4.40
N LYS A 15 11.32 -8.31 -5.14
CA LYS A 15 12.37 -7.50 -5.77
C LYS A 15 12.89 -6.38 -4.88
N THR A 16 12.27 -6.15 -3.73
CA THR A 16 12.68 -5.06 -2.83
C THR A 16 13.88 -5.50 -1.99
N PRO A 17 14.70 -4.53 -1.53
CA PRO A 17 15.81 -4.84 -0.62
C PRO A 17 15.31 -5.42 0.71
N PRO A 18 16.15 -6.22 1.41
CA PRO A 18 15.74 -6.83 2.68
C PRO A 18 15.23 -5.85 3.73
N HIS A 19 15.85 -4.67 3.86
CA HIS A 19 15.40 -3.68 4.84
C HIS A 19 14.03 -3.11 4.50
N ILE A 20 13.70 -3.01 3.21
CA ILE A 20 12.37 -2.58 2.76
C ILE A 20 11.36 -3.69 3.01
N GLN A 21 11.72 -4.94 2.76
CA GLN A 21 10.86 -6.07 3.06
C GLN A 21 10.48 -6.11 4.54
N LYS A 22 11.46 -5.91 5.42
CA LYS A 22 11.24 -5.90 6.87
C LYS A 22 10.29 -4.78 7.27
N GLN A 23 10.53 -3.57 6.79
CA GLN A 23 9.68 -2.41 7.10
C GLN A 23 8.27 -2.61 6.55
N THR A 24 8.16 -3.20 5.35
CA THR A 24 6.86 -3.48 4.74
C THR A 24 6.06 -4.46 5.58
N LEU A 25 6.68 -5.53 6.07
CA LEU A 25 5.99 -6.50 6.92
C LEU A 25 5.49 -5.87 8.22
N GLU A 26 6.25 -4.95 8.80
CA GLU A 26 5.82 -4.20 9.98
C GLU A 26 4.59 -3.33 9.66
N ILE A 27 4.59 -2.68 8.49
CA ILE A 27 3.46 -1.87 8.04
C ILE A 27 2.21 -2.74 7.84
N LEU A 28 2.37 -3.90 7.19
CA LEU A 28 1.24 -4.82 6.99
C LEU A 28 0.66 -5.28 8.33
N LYS A 29 1.51 -5.51 9.32
CA LYS A 29 1.06 -5.88 10.66
C LYS A 29 0.23 -4.76 11.29
N LEU A 30 0.69 -3.51 11.19
CA LEU A 30 -0.06 -2.36 11.70
C LEU A 30 -1.42 -2.24 11.02
N LEU A 31 -1.47 -2.43 9.71
CA LEU A 31 -2.73 -2.37 8.95
C LEU A 31 -3.68 -3.49 9.35
N LYS A 32 -3.16 -4.67 9.60
CA LYS A 32 -3.97 -5.81 10.01
C LYS A 32 -4.57 -5.61 11.40
N GLU A 33 -3.83 -4.97 12.30
CA GLU A 33 -4.26 -4.76 13.69
C GLU A 33 -5.11 -3.51 13.90
N CYS A 34 -5.11 -2.57 12.95
CA CYS A 34 -5.83 -1.30 13.12
C CYS A 34 -7.32 -1.46 12.83
N GLU A 35 -8.11 -0.53 13.39
CA GLU A 35 -9.54 -0.45 13.12
C GLU A 35 -9.84 0.42 11.90
N SER A 36 -8.97 1.39 11.63
CA SER A 36 -9.10 2.28 10.47
C SER A 36 -7.71 2.70 10.00
N LEU A 37 -7.65 3.21 8.77
CA LEU A 37 -6.38 3.69 8.20
C LEU A 37 -5.83 4.86 9.03
N GLU A 38 -6.70 5.75 9.52
CA GLU A 38 -6.30 6.90 10.34
C GLU A 38 -5.65 6.48 11.66
N THR A 39 -6.06 5.34 12.23
CA THR A 39 -5.52 4.86 13.51
C THR A 39 -4.35 3.91 13.36
N SER A 40 -3.97 3.58 12.13
CA SER A 40 -2.93 2.58 11.87
C SER A 40 -1.52 3.02 12.25
N GLY A 41 -1.25 4.32 12.20
CA GLY A 41 0.10 4.85 12.43
C GLY A 41 1.00 4.81 11.21
N VAL A 42 0.51 4.33 10.06
CA VAL A 42 1.32 4.30 8.84
C VAL A 42 1.33 5.67 8.16
N ASP A 43 2.39 5.94 7.40
CA ASP A 43 2.56 7.19 6.65
C ASP A 43 1.86 7.05 5.29
N TYR A 44 0.57 7.38 5.25
CA TYR A 44 -0.24 7.22 4.05
C TYR A 44 -0.71 8.56 3.51
N ILE A 45 -0.98 8.58 2.22
CA ILE A 45 -1.56 9.74 1.56
C ILE A 45 -2.48 9.27 0.43
N GLU A 46 -3.58 9.99 0.23
CA GLU A 46 -4.51 9.70 -0.85
C GLU A 46 -3.87 9.99 -2.21
N MET A 47 -4.11 9.10 -3.17
CA MET A 47 -3.61 9.31 -4.54
C MET A 47 -4.40 10.40 -5.23
N GLY A 48 -3.69 11.31 -5.91
CA GLY A 48 -4.33 12.37 -6.69
C GLY A 48 -4.99 11.86 -7.96
N GLY A 49 -5.90 12.65 -8.53
CA GLY A 49 -6.55 12.35 -9.80
C GLY A 49 -7.59 11.24 -9.73
N GLN A 50 -8.03 10.87 -8.55
CA GLN A 50 -9.03 9.82 -8.37
C GLN A 50 -10.43 10.29 -8.69
N LYS A 51 -11.24 9.37 -9.19
CA LYS A 51 -12.67 9.59 -9.32
C LYS A 51 -13.34 9.49 -7.95
N LYS A 52 -14.57 9.99 -7.85
CA LYS A 52 -15.32 10.10 -6.59
C LYS A 52 -15.39 8.80 -5.77
N ASP A 53 -15.53 7.67 -6.44
CA ASP A 53 -15.72 6.37 -5.78
C ASP A 53 -14.44 5.56 -5.60
N GLU A 54 -13.30 6.13 -5.97
CA GLU A 54 -12.03 5.45 -5.85
C GLU A 54 -11.36 5.80 -4.53
N ASN A 55 -10.79 4.79 -3.87
CA ASN A 55 -10.15 4.93 -2.55
C ASN A 55 -8.74 4.35 -2.59
N TYR A 56 -7.90 4.95 -3.41
CA TYR A 56 -6.50 4.54 -3.55
C TYR A 56 -5.60 5.42 -2.72
N TYR A 57 -4.68 4.78 -2.00
CA TYR A 57 -3.71 5.44 -1.15
C TYR A 57 -2.34 4.87 -1.41
N ARG A 58 -1.30 5.65 -1.10
CA ARG A 58 0.06 5.14 -1.09
C ARG A 58 0.63 5.27 0.31
N ILE A 59 1.45 4.30 0.71
CA ILE A 59 2.11 4.29 2.01
C ILE A 59 3.61 4.38 1.76
N ARG A 60 4.25 5.35 2.38
CA ARG A 60 5.69 5.54 2.26
C ARG A 60 6.44 4.49 3.09
N VAL A 61 7.42 3.84 2.46
CA VAL A 61 8.33 2.91 3.13
C VAL A 61 9.72 3.10 2.52
N GLY A 62 10.53 3.96 3.14
CA GLY A 62 11.84 4.33 2.60
C GLY A 62 11.71 4.94 1.21
N GLY A 63 12.51 4.46 0.26
CA GLY A 63 12.45 4.89 -1.13
C GLY A 63 11.36 4.22 -1.95
N TYR A 64 10.48 3.45 -1.31
CA TYR A 64 9.40 2.71 -1.96
C TYR A 64 8.04 3.22 -1.52
N ARG A 65 7.03 2.87 -2.28
CA ARG A 65 5.63 3.19 -1.95
C ARG A 65 4.78 1.95 -2.12
N ILE A 66 3.90 1.70 -1.15
CA ILE A 66 2.92 0.61 -1.21
C ILE A 66 1.62 1.22 -1.70
N GLY A 67 1.09 0.69 -2.80
CA GLY A 67 -0.22 1.10 -3.31
C GLY A 67 -1.31 0.22 -2.71
N ILE A 68 -2.30 0.84 -2.11
CA ILE A 68 -3.43 0.13 -1.49
C ILE A 68 -4.75 0.70 -1.97
N GLU A 69 -5.78 -0.12 -1.86
CA GLU A 69 -7.17 0.30 -2.09
C GLU A 69 -7.96 0.00 -0.83
N LEU A 70 -8.66 1.01 -0.31
CA LEU A 70 -9.48 0.85 0.88
C LEU A 70 -10.90 0.45 0.48
N VAL A 71 -11.27 -0.78 0.82
CA VAL A 71 -12.61 -1.32 0.57
C VAL A 71 -13.09 -1.91 1.89
N GLU A 72 -13.59 -1.05 2.76
CA GLU A 72 -13.94 -1.43 4.12
C GLU A 72 -14.88 -2.65 4.17
N PRO A 73 -14.64 -3.60 5.06
CA PRO A 73 -13.66 -3.59 6.15
C PRO A 73 -12.27 -4.09 5.76
N SER A 74 -11.95 -4.11 4.47
CA SER A 74 -10.71 -4.67 3.94
C SER A 74 -9.78 -3.59 3.40
N ILE A 75 -8.48 -3.90 3.40
CA ILE A 75 -7.46 -3.14 2.70
C ILE A 75 -6.86 -4.08 1.65
N ILE A 76 -6.92 -3.68 0.39
CA ILE A 76 -6.33 -4.45 -0.70
C ILE A 76 -4.92 -3.93 -0.91
N ILE A 77 -3.92 -4.79 -0.73
CA ILE A 77 -2.51 -4.45 -0.93
C ILE A 77 -2.19 -4.75 -2.38
N VAL A 78 -2.14 -3.70 -3.20
CA VAL A 78 -2.11 -3.83 -4.66
C VAL A 78 -0.70 -4.03 -5.19
N THR A 79 0.24 -3.18 -4.76
CA THR A 79 1.61 -3.22 -5.30
C THR A 79 2.58 -2.54 -4.34
N ILE A 80 3.88 -2.75 -4.60
CA ILE A 80 4.96 -1.98 -3.98
C ILE A 80 5.96 -1.66 -5.08
N LEU A 81 6.31 -0.38 -5.21
CA LEU A 81 7.18 0.11 -6.28
C LEU A 81 8.08 1.22 -5.76
N PRO A 82 9.24 1.43 -6.41
CA PRO A 82 10.06 2.60 -6.12
C PRO A 82 9.24 3.89 -6.25
N ARG A 83 9.63 4.90 -5.51
CA ARG A 83 8.95 6.18 -5.43
C ARG A 83 8.56 6.77 -6.79
N GLY A 84 9.48 6.75 -7.76
CA GLY A 84 9.22 7.32 -9.09
C GLY A 84 8.25 6.49 -9.92
N ASP A 85 8.18 5.18 -9.67
CA ASP A 85 7.40 4.25 -10.50
C ASP A 85 5.96 4.12 -10.07
N ILE A 86 5.65 4.41 -8.80
CA ILE A 86 4.28 4.27 -8.28
C ILE A 86 3.28 5.12 -9.07
N TYR A 87 3.67 6.32 -9.45
CA TYR A 87 2.79 7.24 -10.17
C TYR A 87 2.50 6.80 -11.60
N LYS A 88 3.33 5.92 -12.16
CA LYS A 88 3.16 5.43 -13.53
C LYS A 88 2.24 4.21 -13.60
N GLN A 89 2.18 3.44 -12.53
CA GLN A 89 1.50 2.15 -12.53
C GLN A 89 0.33 2.06 -11.56
N PHE A 90 0.19 3.03 -10.67
CA PHE A 90 -0.84 3.00 -9.64
C PHE A 90 -1.48 4.38 -9.53
N PRO A 91 -2.82 4.53 -9.41
CA PRO A 91 -3.80 3.44 -9.37
C PRO A 91 -3.89 2.66 -10.69
N PRO A 92 -4.38 1.40 -10.63
CA PRO A 92 -4.58 0.63 -11.86
C PRO A 92 -5.55 1.35 -12.78
N LYS A 93 -5.27 1.28 -14.07
CA LYS A 93 -6.12 1.91 -15.09
C LYS A 93 -7.12 0.91 -15.66
#